data_9a88db8205c2df0cf3c76705094c386f
#
_entry.id   9a88db8205c2df0cf3c76705094c386f
#
_cell.length_a   1.000
_cell.length_b   1.000
_cell.length_c   1.000
_cell.angle_alpha   90.00
_cell.angle_beta   90.00
_cell.angle_gamma   90.00
#
_symmetry.space_group_name_H-M   'P 1'
#
loop_
_entity.id
_entity.type
_entity.pdbx_description
1 polymer ?
#
loop_
_entity_poly.entity_id
_entity_poly.type
_entity_poly.pdbx_seq_one_letter_code
_entity_poly.pdbx_strand_id
1 'polypeptide(L)'
;SYAPPLTYNWWVRARSNGRMVRALVEEIALAYGVDMSRVWLAGYSGGAEFLSYELLSHDIDWIRGGGATFIGGGGADGVPARVREQAALNPSSHERLLMSWHVGVLDGRSPSGRRRMATSAEGSWSARIAAQEGSAFYESLGARTLLQVTPGRGHTGYPIASLVGADLAAATRLGFL
;
A
#
# COMPACT_ATOMS: atom_id res chain seq x y z
N SER A 1 15.76 11.51 -32.37
CA SER A 1 16.54 11.07 -31.21
C SER A 1 15.60 10.41 -30.21
N TYR A 2 15.74 9.12 -30.03
CA TYR A 2 14.99 8.33 -29.07
C TYR A 2 15.49 8.70 -27.67
N ALA A 3 14.67 9.38 -26.89
CA ALA A 3 14.97 9.55 -25.47
C ALA A 3 14.89 8.16 -24.81
N PRO A 4 15.87 7.77 -23.99
CA PRO A 4 15.81 6.49 -23.30
C PRO A 4 14.53 6.46 -22.46
N PRO A 5 13.88 5.29 -22.34
CA PRO A 5 12.68 5.18 -21.52
C PRO A 5 13.01 5.66 -20.11
N LEU A 6 12.26 6.64 -19.65
CA LEU A 6 12.30 7.07 -18.27
C LEU A 6 12.12 5.83 -17.41
N THR A 7 13.02 5.59 -16.47
CA THR A 7 12.86 4.52 -15.48
C THR A 7 11.54 4.77 -14.77
N TYR A 8 10.54 3.98 -15.11
CA TYR A 8 9.21 4.05 -14.52
C TYR A 8 9.26 3.49 -13.12
N ASN A 9 9.51 4.36 -12.16
CA ASN A 9 9.39 4.03 -10.75
C ASN A 9 8.09 4.64 -10.22
N TRP A 10 7.35 3.90 -9.43
CA TRP A 10 6.09 4.35 -8.84
C TRP A 10 6.23 5.65 -8.03
N TRP A 11 7.37 5.85 -7.39
CA TRP A 11 7.66 7.03 -6.56
C TRP A 11 8.19 8.25 -7.35
N VAL A 12 8.59 8.08 -8.61
CA VAL A 12 8.91 9.21 -9.48
C VAL A 12 7.60 9.76 -10.03
N ARG A 13 7.28 11.02 -9.70
CA ARG A 13 5.99 11.65 -10.02
C ARG A 13 4.79 10.88 -9.43
N ALA A 14 4.90 10.41 -8.18
CA ALA A 14 3.90 9.58 -7.52
C ALA A 14 2.49 10.13 -7.67
N ARG A 15 2.30 11.45 -7.49
CA ARG A 15 0.99 12.11 -7.65
C ARG A 15 0.41 12.02 -9.06
N SER A 16 1.25 12.08 -10.11
CA SER A 16 0.80 11.89 -11.49
C SER A 16 0.43 10.43 -11.75
N ASN A 17 1.24 9.50 -11.25
CA ASN A 17 0.96 8.08 -11.33
C ASN A 17 -0.33 7.73 -10.57
N GLY A 18 -0.55 8.34 -9.40
CA GLY A 18 -1.77 8.16 -8.61
C GLY A 18 -3.02 8.58 -9.37
N ARG A 19 -3.01 9.77 -9.97
CA ARG A 19 -4.12 10.23 -10.82
C ARG A 19 -4.39 9.29 -12.00
N MET A 20 -3.34 8.82 -12.66
CA MET A 20 -3.46 7.89 -13.79
C MET A 20 -4.09 6.56 -13.35
N VAL A 21 -3.61 5.98 -12.24
CA VAL A 21 -4.14 4.70 -11.75
C VAL A 21 -5.60 4.86 -11.32
N ARG A 22 -5.96 5.93 -10.62
CA ARG A 22 -7.35 6.18 -10.23
C ARG A 22 -8.26 6.29 -11.45
N ALA A 23 -7.88 7.11 -12.44
CA ALA A 23 -8.66 7.26 -13.66
C ALA A 23 -8.84 5.92 -14.41
N LEU A 24 -7.80 5.10 -14.49
CA LEU A 24 -7.87 3.77 -15.10
C LEU A 24 -8.83 2.84 -14.35
N VAL A 25 -8.76 2.82 -13.02
CA VAL A 25 -9.67 1.99 -12.20
C VAL A 25 -11.11 2.44 -12.34
N GLU A 26 -11.37 3.75 -12.36
CA GLU A 26 -12.70 4.33 -12.57
C GLU A 26 -13.25 4.00 -13.96
N GLU A 27 -12.43 4.09 -14.99
CA GLU A 27 -12.80 3.70 -16.36
C GLU A 27 -13.16 2.21 -16.44
N ILE A 28 -12.36 1.33 -15.84
CA ILE A 28 -12.64 -0.11 -15.78
C ILE A 28 -13.92 -0.35 -14.97
N ALA A 29 -14.09 0.32 -13.83
CA ALA A 29 -15.27 0.15 -13.00
C ALA A 29 -16.55 0.54 -13.75
N LEU A 30 -16.51 1.63 -14.48
CA LEU A 30 -17.63 2.07 -15.31
C LEU A 30 -17.90 1.10 -16.46
N ALA A 31 -16.87 0.66 -17.18
CA ALA A 31 -17.00 -0.21 -18.34
C ALA A 31 -17.53 -1.61 -18.00
N TYR A 32 -17.19 -2.15 -16.83
CA TYR A 32 -17.52 -3.51 -16.42
C TYR A 32 -18.51 -3.58 -15.25
N GLY A 33 -19.03 -2.46 -14.78
CA GLY A 33 -19.98 -2.43 -13.66
C GLY A 33 -19.36 -2.89 -12.33
N VAL A 34 -18.10 -2.56 -12.09
CA VAL A 34 -17.40 -2.97 -10.85
C VAL A 34 -17.96 -2.22 -9.65
N ASP A 35 -18.27 -2.97 -8.60
CA ASP A 35 -18.68 -2.40 -7.32
C ASP A 35 -17.47 -1.83 -6.57
N MET A 36 -17.37 -0.51 -6.50
CA MET A 36 -16.26 0.19 -5.82
C MET A 36 -16.26 0.01 -4.30
N SER A 37 -17.26 -0.63 -3.72
CA SER A 37 -17.27 -1.06 -2.32
C SER A 37 -16.61 -2.43 -2.10
N ARG A 38 -16.13 -3.09 -3.16
CA ARG A 38 -15.55 -4.42 -3.14
C ARG A 38 -14.27 -4.50 -3.97
N VAL A 39 -13.42 -3.50 -3.86
CA VAL A 39 -12.15 -3.41 -4.61
C VAL A 39 -11.00 -3.91 -3.74
N TRP A 40 -10.14 -4.74 -4.33
CA TRP A 40 -8.91 -5.20 -3.70
C TRP A 40 -7.69 -4.79 -4.52
N LEU A 41 -6.76 -4.13 -3.85
CA LEU A 41 -5.49 -3.71 -4.46
C LEU A 41 -4.34 -4.57 -3.91
N ALA A 42 -3.32 -4.81 -4.73
CA ALA A 42 -2.13 -5.50 -4.28
C ALA A 42 -0.88 -4.80 -4.78
N GLY A 43 0.12 -4.68 -3.93
CA GLY A 43 1.40 -4.07 -4.27
C GLY A 43 2.58 -4.79 -3.63
N TYR A 44 3.69 -4.83 -4.37
CA TYR A 44 4.96 -5.39 -3.91
C TYR A 44 6.04 -4.33 -3.94
N SER A 45 6.87 -4.24 -2.88
CA SER A 45 8.02 -3.33 -2.78
C SER A 45 7.60 -1.87 -3.06
N GLY A 46 8.17 -1.23 -4.05
CA GLY A 46 7.77 0.13 -4.46
C GLY A 46 6.30 0.28 -4.86
N GLY A 47 5.65 -0.80 -5.32
CA GLY A 47 4.20 -0.82 -5.55
C GLY A 47 3.41 -0.81 -4.25
N ALA A 48 3.87 -1.51 -3.21
CA ALA A 48 3.26 -1.46 -1.88
C ALA A 48 3.38 -0.06 -1.27
N GLU A 49 4.55 0.57 -1.37
CA GLU A 49 4.77 1.95 -0.94
C GLU A 49 3.82 2.91 -1.66
N PHE A 50 3.74 2.82 -2.99
CA PHE A 50 2.86 3.66 -3.80
C PHE A 50 1.37 3.51 -3.43
N LEU A 51 0.89 2.29 -3.22
CA LEU A 51 -0.47 2.04 -2.75
C LEU A 51 -0.72 2.73 -1.41
N SER A 52 0.21 2.57 -0.46
CA SER A 52 0.06 3.06 0.90
C SER A 52 0.11 4.59 0.97
N TYR A 53 1.20 5.21 0.52
CA TYR A 53 1.38 6.65 0.75
C TYR A 53 0.78 7.55 -0.34
N GLU A 54 0.40 7.03 -1.50
CA GLU A 54 -0.19 7.84 -2.59
C GLU A 54 -1.64 7.46 -2.89
N LEU A 55 -1.93 6.21 -3.24
CA LEU A 55 -3.26 5.87 -3.72
C LEU A 55 -4.32 5.90 -2.61
N LEU A 56 -4.04 5.27 -1.49
CA LEU A 56 -5.04 5.07 -0.43
C LEU A 56 -5.06 6.20 0.60
N SER A 57 -3.96 6.96 0.73
CA SER A 57 -3.88 8.04 1.70
C SER A 57 -4.47 9.37 1.22
N HIS A 58 -4.44 9.64 -0.10
CA HIS A 58 -4.82 10.94 -0.65
C HIS A 58 -6.29 11.08 -1.02
N ASP A 59 -6.99 9.98 -1.20
CA ASP A 59 -8.38 9.96 -1.67
C ASP A 59 -9.16 8.92 -0.88
N ILE A 60 -9.54 9.31 0.33
CA ILE A 60 -10.16 8.45 1.33
C ILE A 60 -11.46 7.83 0.82
N ASP A 61 -12.20 8.56 -0.03
CA ASP A 61 -13.50 8.13 -0.55
C ASP A 61 -13.42 7.38 -1.89
N TRP A 62 -12.21 7.22 -2.44
CA TRP A 62 -12.02 6.60 -3.75
C TRP A 62 -12.39 5.12 -3.76
N ILE A 63 -11.95 4.35 -2.75
CA ILE A 63 -12.36 2.98 -2.53
C ILE A 63 -13.29 2.94 -1.31
N ARG A 64 -14.53 2.53 -1.53
CA ARG A 64 -15.58 2.55 -0.50
C ARG A 64 -15.61 1.31 0.38
N GLY A 65 -14.83 0.28 0.03
CA GLY A 65 -14.71 -0.98 0.77
C GLY A 65 -13.81 -1.96 0.04
N GLY A 66 -13.60 -3.12 0.62
CA GLY A 66 -12.61 -4.10 0.19
C GLY A 66 -11.31 -3.96 0.94
N GLY A 67 -10.19 -3.70 0.25
CA GLY A 67 -8.92 -3.52 0.94
C GLY A 67 -7.68 -3.62 0.09
N ALA A 68 -6.55 -3.92 0.74
CA ALA A 68 -5.27 -4.02 0.06
C ALA A 68 -4.30 -5.02 0.70
N THR A 69 -3.47 -5.63 -0.15
CA THR A 69 -2.30 -6.42 0.25
C THR A 69 -1.02 -5.66 -0.05
N PHE A 70 -0.20 -5.45 0.96
CA PHE A 70 1.12 -4.83 0.88
C PHE A 70 2.21 -5.88 1.14
N ILE A 71 3.08 -6.10 0.19
CA ILE A 71 4.13 -7.11 0.29
C ILE A 71 5.51 -6.45 0.21
N GLY A 72 6.34 -6.66 1.23
CA GLY A 72 7.70 -6.11 1.28
C GLY A 72 7.75 -4.58 1.25
N GLY A 73 6.84 -3.92 1.98
CA GLY A 73 6.73 -2.45 2.05
C GLY A 73 5.36 -1.99 2.50
N GLY A 74 4.94 -0.80 2.09
CA GLY A 74 3.64 -0.23 2.41
C GLY A 74 3.68 0.75 3.59
N GLY A 75 4.67 1.63 3.59
CA GLY A 75 4.87 2.64 4.63
C GLY A 75 3.94 3.84 4.52
N ALA A 76 3.88 4.63 5.56
CA ALA A 76 3.13 5.87 5.61
C ALA A 76 4.03 7.11 5.69
N ASP A 77 5.36 6.96 5.75
CA ASP A 77 6.30 8.08 5.89
C ASP A 77 6.20 9.08 4.72
N GLY A 78 5.89 8.58 3.52
CA GLY A 78 5.64 9.42 2.34
C GLY A 78 4.31 10.18 2.33
N VAL A 79 3.42 9.95 3.32
CA VAL A 79 2.14 10.66 3.42
C VAL A 79 2.36 12.11 3.86
N PRO A 80 1.96 13.11 3.07
CA PRO A 80 2.16 14.51 3.43
C PRO A 80 1.47 14.88 4.75
N ALA A 81 2.08 15.77 5.54
CA ALA A 81 1.55 16.20 6.83
C ALA A 81 0.09 16.67 6.76
N ARG A 82 -0.27 17.48 5.75
CA ARG A 82 -1.65 17.93 5.53
C ARG A 82 -2.64 16.78 5.33
N VAL A 83 -2.22 15.67 4.71
CA VAL A 83 -3.06 14.49 4.50
C VAL A 83 -3.25 13.75 5.81
N ARG A 84 -2.20 13.65 6.63
CA ARG A 84 -2.27 13.09 7.99
C ARG A 84 -3.19 13.91 8.89
N GLU A 85 -3.09 15.24 8.83
CA GLU A 85 -3.97 16.15 9.57
C GLU A 85 -5.44 16.00 9.14
N GLN A 86 -5.70 15.97 7.84
CA GLN A 86 -7.06 15.76 7.31
C GLN A 86 -7.60 14.38 7.71
N ALA A 87 -6.80 13.34 7.63
CA ALA A 87 -7.17 11.99 8.04
C ALA A 87 -7.49 11.92 9.55
N ALA A 88 -6.73 12.63 10.39
CA ALA A 88 -6.98 12.69 11.82
C ALA A 88 -8.33 13.35 12.18
N LEU A 89 -8.89 14.17 11.30
CA LEU A 89 -10.24 14.75 11.46
C LEU A 89 -11.36 13.75 11.16
N ASN A 90 -11.04 12.64 10.50
CA ASN A 90 -12.01 11.58 10.18
C ASN A 90 -11.41 10.20 10.49
N PRO A 91 -11.31 9.81 11.77
CA PRO A 91 -10.65 8.57 12.19
C PRO A 91 -11.37 7.29 11.78
N SER A 92 -12.59 7.39 11.27
CA SER A 92 -13.38 6.25 10.77
C SER A 92 -13.41 6.16 9.25
N SER A 93 -12.59 6.93 8.56
CA SER A 93 -12.63 7.02 7.10
C SER A 93 -12.33 5.69 6.38
N HIS A 94 -11.64 4.76 7.06
CA HIS A 94 -11.20 3.48 6.50
C HIS A 94 -11.84 2.25 7.17
N GLU A 95 -12.90 2.41 7.95
CA GLU A 95 -13.55 1.29 8.67
C GLU A 95 -14.04 0.15 7.76
N ARG A 96 -14.28 0.43 6.48
CA ARG A 96 -14.71 -0.56 5.49
C ARG A 96 -13.57 -1.24 4.74
N LEU A 97 -12.32 -1.01 5.18
CA LEU A 97 -11.13 -1.56 4.54
C LEU A 97 -10.44 -2.59 5.43
N LEU A 98 -10.06 -3.71 4.83
CA LEU A 98 -9.11 -4.65 5.39
C LEU A 98 -7.77 -4.45 4.70
N MET A 99 -6.74 -4.15 5.48
CA MET A 99 -5.40 -3.89 4.97
C MET A 99 -4.41 -4.89 5.55
N SER A 100 -3.70 -5.61 4.68
CA SER A 100 -2.83 -6.72 5.05
C SER A 100 -1.39 -6.46 4.62
N TRP A 101 -0.45 -6.54 5.55
CA TRP A 101 0.98 -6.41 5.31
C TRP A 101 1.69 -7.74 5.47
N HIS A 102 2.52 -8.11 4.50
CA HIS A 102 3.39 -9.27 4.53
C HIS A 102 4.84 -8.82 4.39
N VAL A 103 5.64 -9.01 5.44
CA VAL A 103 7.03 -8.58 5.46
C VAL A 103 7.91 -9.64 6.10
N GLY A 104 9.15 -9.76 5.64
CA GLY A 104 10.14 -10.67 6.20
C GLY A 104 10.91 -10.06 7.36
N VAL A 105 11.31 -10.89 8.32
CA VAL A 105 12.21 -10.46 9.42
C VAL A 105 13.52 -9.89 8.87
N LEU A 106 14.04 -10.49 7.78
CA LEU A 106 15.30 -10.08 7.14
C LEU A 106 15.10 -8.98 6.10
N ASP A 107 13.86 -8.52 5.88
CA ASP A 107 13.51 -7.42 4.96
C ASP A 107 13.71 -6.06 5.62
N GLY A 108 14.82 -5.92 6.32
CA GLY A 108 15.18 -4.73 7.09
C GLY A 108 16.20 -3.82 6.42
N ARG A 109 16.85 -4.28 5.34
CA ARG A 109 17.84 -3.51 4.59
C ARG A 109 17.67 -3.76 3.10
N SER A 110 17.39 -2.72 2.34
CA SER A 110 17.50 -2.80 0.88
C SER A 110 18.96 -2.77 0.46
N PRO A 111 19.43 -3.74 -0.35
CA PRO A 111 20.78 -3.70 -0.94
C PRO A 111 21.01 -2.48 -1.82
N SER A 112 19.96 -1.82 -2.29
CA SER A 112 20.04 -0.74 -3.28
C SER A 112 20.36 0.64 -2.69
N GLY A 113 20.47 0.80 -1.37
CA GLY A 113 20.95 2.04 -0.72
C GLY A 113 20.26 3.33 -1.13
N ARG A 114 19.15 3.28 -1.86
CA ARG A 114 18.45 4.46 -2.37
C ARG A 114 17.50 4.99 -1.31
N ARG A 115 17.98 6.00 -0.60
CA ARG A 115 17.19 6.89 0.25
C ARG A 115 15.95 7.36 -0.50
N ARG A 116 14.76 7.10 0.04
CA ARG A 116 13.66 8.08 -0.03
C ARG A 116 12.35 7.71 0.64
N MET A 117 12.22 6.60 1.35
CA MET A 117 10.96 6.30 2.04
C MET A 117 11.26 5.49 3.28
N ALA A 118 10.67 5.84 4.41
CA ALA A 118 10.85 5.26 5.74
C ALA A 118 12.34 5.13 6.16
N THR A 119 12.85 6.11 6.81
CA THR A 119 14.22 6.12 7.34
C THR A 119 14.29 5.31 8.62
N SER A 120 15.00 4.18 8.59
CA SER A 120 15.55 3.63 9.82
C SER A 120 16.52 4.64 10.44
N ALA A 121 16.81 4.57 11.74
CA ALA A 121 17.73 5.45 12.44
C ALA A 121 19.13 5.59 11.79
N GLU A 122 19.47 4.70 10.84
CA GLU A 122 20.70 4.68 10.05
C GLU A 122 20.53 5.20 8.61
N GLY A 123 19.36 5.77 8.26
CA GLY A 123 19.11 6.37 6.95
C GLY A 123 18.94 5.40 5.79
N SER A 124 18.78 4.10 6.04
CA SER A 124 18.45 3.09 5.03
C SER A 124 16.96 2.70 5.13
N TRP A 125 16.29 2.58 3.98
CA TRP A 125 14.91 2.12 3.93
C TRP A 125 14.78 0.67 4.43
N SER A 126 13.75 0.39 5.21
CA SER A 126 13.42 -0.93 5.75
C SER A 126 11.96 -1.26 5.49
N ALA A 127 11.70 -2.31 4.69
CA ALA A 127 10.35 -2.77 4.43
C ALA A 127 9.59 -3.14 5.72
N ARG A 128 10.29 -3.69 6.70
CA ARG A 128 9.69 -4.06 7.98
C ARG A 128 9.23 -2.83 8.78
N ILE A 129 10.05 -1.79 8.85
CA ILE A 129 9.67 -0.53 9.51
C ILE A 129 8.54 0.13 8.75
N ALA A 130 8.65 0.22 7.42
CA ALA A 130 7.60 0.76 6.57
C ALA A 130 6.25 0.04 6.79
N ALA A 131 6.23 -1.29 6.81
CA ALA A 131 5.02 -2.07 7.07
C ALA A 131 4.41 -1.80 8.46
N GLN A 132 5.25 -1.65 9.50
CA GLN A 132 4.80 -1.30 10.84
C GLN A 132 4.18 0.09 10.91
N GLU A 133 4.83 1.08 10.30
CA GLU A 133 4.33 2.46 10.23
C GLU A 133 3.05 2.58 9.41
N GLY A 134 2.99 1.91 8.25
CA GLY A 134 1.81 1.86 7.40
C GLY A 134 0.63 1.21 8.12
N SER A 135 0.83 0.06 8.74
CA SER A 135 -0.20 -0.64 9.51
C SER A 135 -0.75 0.23 10.63
N ALA A 136 0.12 0.86 11.44
CA ALA A 136 -0.30 1.74 12.53
C ALA A 136 -1.03 2.99 12.01
N PHE A 137 -0.57 3.57 10.90
CA PHE A 137 -1.23 4.73 10.29
C PHE A 137 -2.66 4.41 9.87
N TYR A 138 -2.87 3.32 9.13
CA TYR A 138 -4.22 2.95 8.67
C TYR A 138 -5.13 2.44 9.78
N GLU A 139 -4.58 1.79 10.79
CA GLU A 139 -5.32 1.45 12.00
C GLU A 139 -5.85 2.71 12.71
N SER A 140 -5.06 3.79 12.75
CA SER A 140 -5.50 5.07 13.30
C SER A 140 -6.62 5.74 12.50
N LEU A 141 -6.86 5.31 11.25
CA LEU A 141 -7.95 5.75 10.39
C LEU A 141 -9.17 4.80 10.43
N GLY A 142 -9.16 3.82 11.31
CA GLY A 142 -10.25 2.87 11.48
C GLY A 142 -10.16 1.62 10.59
N ALA A 143 -9.16 1.50 9.71
CA ALA A 143 -9.00 0.29 8.92
C ALA A 143 -8.72 -0.92 9.81
N ARG A 144 -9.25 -2.08 9.44
CA ARG A 144 -8.81 -3.33 10.03
C ARG A 144 -7.47 -3.73 9.43
N THR A 145 -6.45 -3.87 10.27
CA THR A 145 -5.08 -4.16 9.81
C THR A 145 -4.64 -5.57 10.21
N LEU A 146 -3.89 -6.21 9.32
CA LEU A 146 -3.20 -7.48 9.55
C LEU A 146 -1.73 -7.30 9.20
N LEU A 147 -0.83 -7.48 10.16
CA LEU A 147 0.61 -7.41 9.93
C LEU A 147 1.26 -8.78 10.17
N GLN A 148 1.74 -9.40 9.10
CA GLN A 148 2.40 -10.69 9.14
C GLN A 148 3.90 -10.55 8.89
N VAL A 149 4.70 -10.89 9.90
CA VAL A 149 6.16 -10.87 9.84
C VAL A 149 6.69 -12.30 9.73
N THR A 150 7.25 -12.67 8.58
CA THR A 150 7.68 -14.04 8.28
C THR A 150 9.15 -14.24 8.68
N PRO A 151 9.47 -15.20 9.56
CA PRO A 151 10.85 -15.55 9.91
C PRO A 151 11.66 -15.99 8.70
N GLY A 152 12.96 -15.64 8.66
CA GLY A 152 13.89 -16.03 7.61
C GLY A 152 13.63 -15.46 6.21
N ARG A 153 12.59 -14.66 6.03
CA ARG A 153 12.25 -14.04 4.75
C ARG A 153 12.97 -12.71 4.59
N GLY A 154 13.60 -12.50 3.42
CA GLY A 154 14.13 -11.22 2.97
C GLY A 154 13.18 -10.54 1.98
N HIS A 155 13.71 -9.55 1.25
CA HIS A 155 12.93 -8.72 0.32
C HIS A 155 12.41 -9.47 -0.92
N THR A 156 12.99 -10.58 -1.28
CA THR A 156 12.65 -11.34 -2.49
C THR A 156 12.01 -12.69 -2.18
N GLY A 157 11.39 -13.30 -3.21
CA GLY A 157 10.84 -14.65 -3.10
C GLY A 157 9.51 -14.75 -2.35
N TYR A 158 8.76 -13.67 -2.21
CA TYR A 158 7.40 -13.75 -1.68
C TYR A 158 6.48 -14.54 -2.63
N PRO A 159 5.65 -15.47 -2.12
CA PRO A 159 4.65 -16.17 -2.92
C PRO A 159 3.43 -15.25 -3.14
N ILE A 160 3.59 -14.21 -3.96
CA ILE A 160 2.65 -13.09 -4.11
C ILE A 160 1.21 -13.58 -4.33
N ALA A 161 1.00 -14.48 -5.30
CA ALA A 161 -0.34 -14.98 -5.61
C ALA A 161 -1.01 -15.68 -4.42
N SER A 162 -0.24 -16.48 -3.67
CA SER A 162 -0.75 -17.17 -2.47
C SER A 162 -1.09 -16.19 -1.35
N LEU A 163 -0.29 -15.16 -1.14
CA LEU A 163 -0.54 -14.14 -0.11
C LEU A 163 -1.79 -13.33 -0.46
N VAL A 164 -1.90 -12.84 -1.68
CA VAL A 164 -3.09 -12.13 -2.16
C VAL A 164 -4.33 -13.01 -2.07
N GLY A 165 -4.25 -14.28 -2.49
CA GLY A 165 -5.36 -15.23 -2.41
C GLY A 165 -5.81 -15.50 -0.96
N ALA A 166 -4.87 -15.60 -0.02
CA ALA A 166 -5.18 -15.77 1.40
C ALA A 166 -5.88 -14.53 1.99
N ASP A 167 -5.41 -13.34 1.62
CA ASP A 167 -6.02 -12.08 2.05
C ASP A 167 -7.42 -11.88 1.48
N LEU A 168 -7.65 -12.19 0.20
CA LEU A 168 -8.98 -12.17 -0.41
C LEU A 168 -9.94 -13.13 0.31
N ALA A 169 -9.49 -14.35 0.62
CA ALA A 169 -10.29 -15.30 1.38
C ALA A 169 -10.58 -14.81 2.80
N ALA A 170 -9.64 -14.13 3.44
CA ALA A 170 -9.84 -13.50 4.75
C ALA A 170 -10.85 -12.35 4.66
N ALA A 171 -10.71 -11.49 3.66
CA ALA A 171 -11.61 -10.36 3.42
C ALA A 171 -13.06 -10.84 3.21
N THR A 172 -13.26 -11.88 2.42
CA THR A 172 -14.58 -12.49 2.21
C THR A 172 -15.16 -13.04 3.51
N ARG A 173 -14.38 -13.79 4.28
CA ARG A 173 -14.87 -14.33 5.59
C ARG A 173 -15.21 -13.24 6.60
N LEU A 174 -14.56 -12.11 6.52
CA LEU A 174 -14.74 -10.98 7.45
C LEU A 174 -15.78 -9.96 6.96
N GLY A 175 -16.35 -10.16 5.78
CA GLY A 175 -17.39 -9.30 5.20
C GLY A 175 -16.89 -7.99 4.58
N PHE A 176 -15.62 -7.96 4.15
CA PHE A 176 -15.05 -6.81 3.42
C PHE A 176 -15.17 -6.95 1.89
N LEU A 177 -15.43 -8.16 1.41
CA LEU A 177 -15.67 -8.49 -0.01
C LEU A 177 -16.94 -9.30 -0.21
#